data_a79aa6dd2290820daf773894136053a5
#
_entry.id   a79aa6dd2290820daf773894136053a5
#
_cell.length_a   1.000
_cell.length_b   1.000
_cell.length_c   1.000
_cell.angle_alpha   90.00
_cell.angle_beta   90.00
_cell.angle_gamma   90.00
#
_symmetry.space_group_name_H-M   'P 1'
#
loop_
_entity.id
_entity.type
_entity.pdbx_description
1 polymer ?
#
loop_
_entity_poly.entity_id
_entity_poly.type
_entity_poly.pdbx_seq_one_letter_code
_entity_poly.pdbx_strand_id
1 'polypeptide(L)'
;DTDVYFVTNQRRTPEDIICNFRVEGKVPEFWNPLTGERSRALVYQKNEGMTSVPIQLDEYGSVFVVFRSDLPEQTAIRSIYKDSECLVDASVVSVEEQEQAKYFGVKDDFSISLWVKPESDAMLNTDNPMGYIPYPWTEYYAIYPSGGELLYGAGHATCGLAVGRNGVAVWENEKGYPEFKMGVEKPISGWSHICLVYREGAPHIYINGEHIAYKTKSLQTIHPGLNFTTLKEGASYYNGDMSVPVLFSKVLSDKEISQLVAKGYTRNTDERILDWIPYADTRSLLAWSDGNYEFVTSDGIKREVKVEKTGSPVMINQKWEVSFPKGLGAPEKISLTKLFSLHRHEDEGVKYFSGTATYKTNFCLLYTSDAADEL
;
A
#
# COMPACT_ATOMS: atom_id res chain seq x y z
N ASP A 1 8.79 23.63 -23.66
CA ASP A 1 8.93 22.21 -23.87
C ASP A 1 8.61 21.51 -22.52
N THR A 2 7.60 20.63 -22.51
CA THR A 2 7.03 20.06 -21.28
C THR A 2 6.87 18.55 -21.44
N ASP A 3 7.37 17.77 -20.47
CA ASP A 3 7.11 16.34 -20.38
C ASP A 3 6.07 16.09 -19.30
N VAL A 4 5.11 15.20 -19.56
CA VAL A 4 4.01 14.89 -18.66
C VAL A 4 3.92 13.37 -18.46
N TYR A 5 3.93 12.96 -17.21
CA TYR A 5 3.78 11.57 -16.81
C TYR A 5 2.58 11.43 -15.87
N PHE A 6 1.78 10.40 -16.06
CA PHE A 6 0.71 10.05 -15.16
C PHE A 6 1.12 8.85 -14.31
N VAL A 7 1.15 9.03 -12.99
CA VAL A 7 1.53 7.99 -12.03
C VAL A 7 0.31 7.65 -11.19
N THR A 8 0.01 6.37 -11.06
CA THR A 8 -1.16 5.89 -10.31
C THR A 8 -0.80 4.70 -9.44
N ASN A 9 -1.30 4.72 -8.22
CA ASN A 9 -1.31 3.59 -7.31
C ASN A 9 -2.56 2.73 -7.58
N GLN A 10 -2.38 1.48 -7.97
CA GLN A 10 -3.48 0.54 -8.20
C GLN A 10 -3.78 -0.33 -6.97
N ARG A 11 -3.12 -0.05 -5.84
CA ARG A 11 -3.26 -0.81 -4.59
C ARG A 11 -4.18 -0.11 -3.61
N ARG A 12 -4.73 -0.91 -2.68
CA ARG A 12 -5.53 -0.43 -1.53
C ARG A 12 -4.68 0.04 -0.35
N THR A 13 -3.39 0.23 -0.55
CA THR A 13 -2.44 0.72 0.44
C THR A 13 -1.76 1.97 -0.07
N PRO A 14 -1.48 2.97 0.76
CA PRO A 14 -0.61 4.07 0.39
C PRO A 14 0.76 3.55 -0.05
N GLU A 15 1.38 4.23 -1.00
CA GLU A 15 2.68 3.87 -1.55
C GLU A 15 3.61 5.08 -1.56
N ASP A 16 4.80 4.88 -1.03
CA ASP A 16 5.92 5.82 -1.12
C ASP A 16 6.93 5.23 -2.10
N ILE A 17 7.06 5.84 -3.27
CA ILE A 17 7.87 5.33 -4.39
C ILE A 17 8.86 6.38 -4.88
N ILE A 18 9.97 5.93 -5.46
CA ILE A 18 10.90 6.80 -6.17
C ILE A 18 10.78 6.49 -7.67
N CYS A 19 10.25 7.44 -8.44
CA CYS A 19 10.14 7.31 -9.88
C CYS A 19 11.34 7.94 -10.57
N ASN A 20 11.98 7.19 -11.49
CA ASN A 20 13.08 7.66 -12.30
C ASN A 20 12.58 8.04 -13.70
N PHE A 21 12.55 9.33 -14.00
CA PHE A 21 12.08 9.87 -15.26
C PHE A 21 13.26 10.18 -16.19
N ARG A 22 13.19 9.77 -17.46
CA ARG A 22 14.18 10.10 -18.48
C ARG A 22 14.02 11.57 -18.93
N VAL A 23 14.21 12.49 -18.00
CA VAL A 23 14.10 13.93 -18.20
C VAL A 23 15.30 14.60 -17.58
N GLU A 24 15.93 15.49 -18.31
CA GLU A 24 17.10 16.28 -17.88
C GLU A 24 16.83 17.77 -18.02
N GLY A 25 17.45 18.58 -17.18
CA GLY A 25 17.43 20.05 -17.27
C GLY A 25 16.10 20.73 -16.95
N LYS A 26 15.09 19.98 -16.50
CA LYS A 26 13.75 20.50 -16.15
C LYS A 26 13.46 20.38 -14.65
N VAL A 27 12.44 21.11 -14.21
CA VAL A 27 11.99 21.10 -12.81
C VAL A 27 10.66 20.35 -12.72
N PRO A 28 10.52 19.35 -11.83
CA PRO A 28 9.27 18.61 -11.67
C PRO A 28 8.23 19.41 -10.88
N GLU A 29 6.97 19.29 -11.30
CA GLU A 29 5.77 19.74 -10.60
C GLU A 29 4.82 18.56 -10.42
N PHE A 30 4.04 18.59 -9.37
CA PHE A 30 2.91 17.70 -9.14
C PHE A 30 1.60 18.41 -9.49
N TRP A 31 0.79 17.79 -10.34
CA TRP A 31 -0.55 18.27 -10.64
C TRP A 31 -1.58 17.26 -10.18
N ASN A 32 -2.47 17.68 -9.29
CA ASN A 32 -3.53 16.82 -8.79
C ASN A 32 -4.63 16.67 -9.84
N PRO A 33 -4.92 15.44 -10.33
CA PRO A 33 -5.91 15.23 -11.39
C PRO A 33 -7.36 15.48 -10.93
N LEU A 34 -7.63 15.46 -9.61
CA LEU A 34 -8.98 15.65 -9.05
C LEU A 34 -9.27 17.12 -8.76
N THR A 35 -8.31 17.85 -8.20
CA THR A 35 -8.51 19.25 -7.76
C THR A 35 -7.98 20.25 -8.78
N GLY A 36 -7.08 19.84 -9.66
CA GLY A 36 -6.35 20.72 -10.56
C GLY A 36 -5.26 21.55 -9.89
N GLU A 37 -5.02 21.34 -8.60
CA GLU A 37 -3.95 22.01 -7.86
C GLU A 37 -2.58 21.63 -8.40
N ARG A 38 -1.67 22.57 -8.35
CA ARG A 38 -0.29 22.40 -8.81
C ARG A 38 0.66 22.76 -7.69
N SER A 39 1.71 21.98 -7.52
CA SER A 39 2.77 22.23 -6.56
C SER A 39 4.13 21.87 -7.16
N ARG A 40 5.18 22.59 -6.80
CA ARG A 40 6.54 22.24 -7.23
C ARG A 40 7.04 21.07 -6.37
N ALA A 41 7.69 20.11 -7.00
CA ALA A 41 8.41 19.11 -6.23
C ALA A 41 9.59 19.77 -5.50
N LEU A 42 9.67 19.57 -4.19
CA LEU A 42 10.77 20.06 -3.37
C LEU A 42 11.84 18.98 -3.19
N VAL A 43 11.44 17.71 -3.24
CA VAL A 43 12.31 16.55 -3.05
C VAL A 43 12.52 15.87 -4.41
N TYR A 44 13.71 15.97 -4.95
CA TYR A 44 14.13 15.27 -6.17
C TYR A 44 15.65 15.30 -6.33
N GLN A 45 16.18 14.40 -7.15
CA GLN A 45 17.59 14.36 -7.52
C GLN A 45 17.72 14.31 -9.04
N LYS A 46 18.55 15.19 -9.60
CA LYS A 46 18.96 15.12 -10.99
C LYS A 46 20.18 14.23 -11.10
N ASN A 47 20.09 13.22 -11.93
CA ASN A 47 21.15 12.30 -12.29
C ASN A 47 21.47 12.46 -13.78
N GLU A 48 22.55 11.85 -14.26
CA GLU A 48 22.92 11.90 -15.68
C GLU A 48 21.79 11.30 -16.54
N GLY A 49 21.15 12.14 -17.36
CA GLY A 49 20.04 11.76 -18.26
C GLY A 49 18.69 11.46 -17.57
N MET A 50 18.59 11.57 -16.24
CA MET A 50 17.38 11.23 -15.51
C MET A 50 17.11 12.20 -14.35
N THR A 51 15.84 12.24 -13.92
CA THR A 51 15.43 12.91 -12.68
C THR A 51 14.65 11.91 -11.82
N SER A 52 15.14 11.66 -10.60
CA SER A 52 14.52 10.81 -9.59
C SER A 52 13.60 11.66 -8.71
N VAL A 53 12.33 11.31 -8.63
CA VAL A 53 11.30 12.05 -7.89
C VAL A 53 10.59 11.10 -6.93
N PRO A 54 10.73 11.27 -5.61
CA PRO A 54 9.92 10.57 -4.63
C PRO A 54 8.46 11.03 -4.68
N ILE A 55 7.54 10.07 -4.74
CA ILE A 55 6.10 10.31 -4.85
C ILE A 55 5.39 9.56 -3.74
N GLN A 56 4.51 10.25 -3.03
CA GLN A 56 3.58 9.68 -2.06
C GLN A 56 2.21 9.58 -2.71
N LEU A 57 1.66 8.38 -2.76
CA LEU A 57 0.33 8.12 -3.31
C LEU A 57 -0.55 7.50 -2.24
N ASP A 58 -1.74 8.03 -2.08
CA ASP A 58 -2.79 7.40 -1.29
C ASP A 58 -3.27 6.10 -1.93
N GLU A 59 -4.12 5.36 -1.22
CA GLU A 59 -4.86 4.23 -1.78
C GLU A 59 -5.57 4.66 -3.08
N TYR A 60 -5.28 3.97 -4.20
CA TYR A 60 -5.80 4.33 -5.53
C TYR A 60 -5.49 5.77 -5.97
N GLY A 61 -4.56 6.43 -5.30
CA GLY A 61 -4.13 7.78 -5.61
C GLY A 61 -3.47 7.89 -6.96
N SER A 62 -3.50 9.10 -7.52
CA SER A 62 -2.83 9.40 -8.77
C SER A 62 -2.35 10.84 -8.81
N VAL A 63 -1.30 11.08 -9.60
CA VAL A 63 -0.70 12.40 -9.78
C VAL A 63 -0.11 12.52 -11.18
N PHE A 64 -0.19 13.71 -11.77
CA PHE A 64 0.66 14.04 -12.91
C PHE A 64 1.99 14.59 -12.41
N VAL A 65 3.09 14.05 -12.93
CA VAL A 65 4.43 14.62 -12.76
C VAL A 65 4.77 15.37 -14.05
N VAL A 66 4.90 16.69 -13.94
CA VAL A 66 5.06 17.58 -15.09
C VAL A 66 6.43 18.24 -15.00
N PHE A 67 7.26 18.06 -16.01
CA PHE A 67 8.58 18.65 -16.09
C PHE A 67 8.58 19.87 -17.00
N ARG A 68 9.04 21.01 -16.49
CA ARG A 68 9.03 22.27 -17.20
C ARG A 68 10.41 22.91 -17.23
N SER A 69 10.76 23.45 -18.40
CA SER A 69 12.04 24.17 -18.62
C SER A 69 11.96 25.66 -18.30
N ASP A 70 10.75 26.23 -18.23
CA ASP A 70 10.51 27.65 -17.95
C ASP A 70 10.45 27.99 -16.45
N LEU A 71 10.55 26.96 -15.59
CA LEU A 71 10.62 27.17 -14.16
C LEU A 71 12.04 27.51 -13.72
N PRO A 72 12.20 28.47 -12.80
CA PRO A 72 13.52 28.79 -12.24
C PRO A 72 14.07 27.56 -11.52
N GLU A 73 15.32 27.27 -11.77
CA GLU A 73 16.05 26.22 -11.07
C GLU A 73 16.08 26.53 -9.56
N GLN A 74 15.85 25.53 -8.74
CA GLN A 74 15.92 25.63 -7.29
C GLN A 74 16.80 24.49 -6.76
N THR A 75 17.48 24.75 -5.63
CA THR A 75 18.16 23.69 -4.90
C THR A 75 17.12 22.74 -4.35
N ALA A 76 17.12 21.51 -4.83
CA ALA A 76 16.20 20.48 -4.38
C ALA A 76 16.66 19.88 -3.03
N ILE A 77 15.74 19.36 -2.28
CA ILE A 77 16.04 18.46 -1.18
C ILE A 77 16.32 17.08 -1.81
N ARG A 78 17.48 16.50 -1.48
CA ARG A 78 17.86 15.16 -1.93
C ARG A 78 17.36 14.08 -0.99
N SER A 79 17.55 14.30 0.33
CA SER A 79 17.14 13.33 1.34
C SER A 79 16.64 13.99 2.62
N ILE A 80 15.77 13.28 3.33
CA ILE A 80 15.16 13.72 4.58
C ILE A 80 15.31 12.60 5.61
N TYR A 81 15.76 12.98 6.80
CA TYR A 81 15.89 12.10 7.94
C TYR A 81 15.06 12.63 9.10
N LYS A 82 14.56 11.75 9.96
CA LYS A 82 13.94 12.06 11.25
C LYS A 82 14.65 11.26 12.33
N ASP A 83 15.15 11.94 13.36
CA ASP A 83 15.88 11.30 14.48
C ASP A 83 16.95 10.30 13.99
N SER A 84 17.67 10.66 12.91
CA SER A 84 18.67 9.84 12.19
C SER A 84 18.15 8.68 11.35
N GLU A 85 16.84 8.43 11.30
CA GLU A 85 16.21 7.47 10.39
C GLU A 85 15.93 8.12 9.04
N CYS A 86 16.30 7.47 7.94
CA CYS A 86 16.04 7.95 6.59
C CYS A 86 14.55 7.78 6.25
N LEU A 87 13.85 8.89 6.00
CA LEU A 87 12.48 8.88 5.53
C LEU A 87 12.41 8.75 4.00
N VAL A 88 13.28 9.48 3.30
CA VAL A 88 13.37 9.48 1.84
C VAL A 88 14.76 9.89 1.38
N ASP A 89 15.27 9.22 0.35
CA ASP A 89 16.50 9.62 -0.34
C ASP A 89 16.32 9.46 -1.85
N ALA A 90 16.16 10.58 -2.55
CA ALA A 90 15.97 10.61 -3.99
C ALA A 90 17.22 10.21 -4.79
N SER A 91 18.39 10.04 -4.15
CA SER A 91 19.59 9.54 -4.80
C SER A 91 19.61 8.01 -4.94
N VAL A 92 18.74 7.32 -4.22
CA VAL A 92 18.60 5.87 -4.33
C VAL A 92 17.93 5.54 -5.66
N VAL A 93 18.70 5.01 -6.59
CA VAL A 93 18.17 4.52 -7.88
C VAL A 93 17.35 3.27 -7.60
N SER A 94 16.06 3.37 -7.86
CA SER A 94 14.97 2.40 -7.70
C SER A 94 15.26 1.12 -6.90
N VAL A 95 14.56 1.05 -5.78
CA VAL A 95 14.47 -0.12 -4.88
C VAL A 95 13.96 -1.37 -5.62
N GLU A 96 13.23 -1.24 -6.74
CA GLU A 96 12.68 -2.40 -7.49
C GLU A 96 13.77 -3.34 -8.02
N GLU A 97 14.88 -2.84 -8.54
CA GLU A 97 15.99 -3.72 -8.98
C GLU A 97 16.76 -4.29 -7.79
N GLN A 98 16.92 -3.53 -6.71
CA GLN A 98 17.59 -4.03 -5.50
C GLN A 98 16.71 -4.96 -4.68
N GLU A 99 15.40 -4.72 -4.59
CA GLU A 99 14.47 -5.64 -3.92
C GLU A 99 14.27 -6.92 -4.71
N GLN A 100 14.11 -6.87 -6.02
CA GLN A 100 14.07 -8.06 -6.86
C GLN A 100 15.36 -8.87 -6.74
N ALA A 101 16.53 -8.23 -6.78
CA ALA A 101 17.81 -8.90 -6.57
C ALA A 101 17.96 -9.47 -5.15
N LYS A 102 17.45 -8.78 -4.13
CA LYS A 102 17.44 -9.21 -2.73
C LYS A 102 16.58 -10.46 -2.52
N TYR A 103 15.45 -10.57 -3.21
CA TYR A 103 14.52 -11.68 -3.09
C TYR A 103 14.75 -12.80 -4.10
N PHE A 104 15.51 -12.54 -5.16
CA PHE A 104 15.77 -13.52 -6.23
C PHE A 104 16.47 -14.78 -5.71
N GLY A 105 17.30 -14.67 -4.67
CA GLY A 105 17.97 -15.79 -4.00
C GLY A 105 17.16 -16.51 -2.93
N VAL A 106 15.98 -15.99 -2.54
CA VAL A 106 15.17 -16.58 -1.47
C VAL A 106 14.37 -17.75 -2.02
N LYS A 107 14.55 -18.91 -1.42
CA LYS A 107 13.87 -20.15 -1.82
C LYS A 107 13.79 -21.14 -0.67
N ASP A 108 12.79 -21.98 -0.67
CA ASP A 108 12.54 -23.13 0.20
C ASP A 108 12.47 -22.83 1.72
N ASP A 109 13.27 -21.87 2.23
CA ASP A 109 13.33 -21.45 3.62
C ASP A 109 13.08 -19.96 3.76
N PHE A 110 11.81 -19.58 3.94
CA PHE A 110 11.41 -18.18 4.09
C PHE A 110 10.07 -18.06 4.82
N SER A 111 9.71 -16.84 5.18
CA SER A 111 8.41 -16.55 5.80
C SER A 111 7.80 -15.28 5.20
N ILE A 112 6.49 -15.28 5.00
CA ILE A 112 5.73 -14.12 4.57
C ILE A 112 4.70 -13.82 5.65
N SER A 113 4.70 -12.59 6.14
CA SER A 113 3.82 -12.11 7.21
C SER A 113 2.96 -10.96 6.71
N LEU A 114 1.66 -11.02 6.95
CA LEU A 114 0.73 -9.94 6.62
C LEU A 114 -0.45 -9.93 7.58
N TRP A 115 -1.05 -8.74 7.71
CA TRP A 115 -2.33 -8.57 8.37
C TRP A 115 -3.44 -8.46 7.34
N VAL A 116 -4.57 -9.09 7.60
CA VAL A 116 -5.72 -9.14 6.70
C VAL A 116 -7.02 -8.91 7.45
N LYS A 117 -7.99 -8.32 6.74
CA LYS A 117 -9.38 -8.20 7.19
C LYS A 117 -10.28 -8.47 5.99
N PRO A 118 -10.56 -9.76 5.71
CA PRO A 118 -11.31 -10.15 4.53
C PRO A 118 -12.79 -9.74 4.61
N GLU A 119 -13.36 -9.36 3.48
CA GLU A 119 -14.79 -8.99 3.35
C GLU A 119 -15.62 -10.04 2.60
N SER A 120 -14.98 -11.02 1.98
CA SER A 120 -15.66 -12.13 1.28
C SER A 120 -15.02 -13.47 1.61
N ASP A 121 -15.71 -14.56 1.27
CA ASP A 121 -15.17 -15.90 1.37
C ASP A 121 -14.26 -16.19 0.18
N ALA A 122 -13.13 -16.83 0.42
CA ALA A 122 -12.23 -17.31 -0.62
C ALA A 122 -12.52 -18.76 -0.97
N MET A 123 -12.11 -19.18 -2.17
CA MET A 123 -12.15 -20.57 -2.56
C MET A 123 -11.06 -21.35 -1.81
N LEU A 124 -11.48 -22.12 -0.84
CA LEU A 124 -10.64 -23.08 -0.12
C LEU A 124 -10.90 -24.45 -0.73
N ASN A 125 -10.29 -24.74 -1.88
CA ASN A 125 -10.63 -25.96 -2.58
C ASN A 125 -10.03 -27.20 -1.92
N THR A 126 -10.84 -27.87 -1.14
CA THR A 126 -10.51 -29.16 -0.54
C THR A 126 -10.99 -30.33 -1.40
N ASP A 127 -11.90 -30.13 -2.37
CA ASP A 127 -12.61 -31.20 -3.04
C ASP A 127 -12.39 -31.30 -4.57
N ASN A 128 -11.55 -30.45 -5.16
CA ASN A 128 -11.26 -30.54 -6.59
C ASN A 128 -9.90 -31.19 -6.87
N PRO A 129 -9.86 -32.48 -7.12
CA PRO A 129 -8.59 -33.24 -7.34
C PRO A 129 -7.86 -32.84 -8.62
N MET A 130 -8.45 -32.03 -9.49
CA MET A 130 -7.84 -31.63 -10.76
C MET A 130 -7.30 -30.18 -10.77
N GLY A 131 -7.37 -29.43 -9.68
CA GLY A 131 -6.91 -28.03 -9.66
C GLY A 131 -7.65 -27.09 -10.62
N TYR A 132 -8.77 -27.54 -11.21
CA TYR A 132 -9.57 -26.75 -12.13
C TYR A 132 -10.49 -25.85 -11.36
N ILE A 133 -10.30 -24.54 -11.49
CA ILE A 133 -11.12 -23.53 -10.86
C ILE A 133 -12.25 -23.17 -11.83
N PRO A 134 -13.53 -23.48 -11.50
CA PRO A 134 -14.64 -23.11 -12.35
C PRO A 134 -14.81 -21.58 -12.36
N TYR A 135 -15.05 -21.02 -13.54
CA TYR A 135 -15.45 -19.62 -13.70
C TYR A 135 -16.83 -19.35 -13.03
N PRO A 136 -17.03 -18.22 -12.32
CA PRO A 136 -16.11 -17.11 -12.10
C PRO A 136 -15.10 -17.38 -10.98
N TRP A 137 -13.88 -16.88 -11.17
CA TRP A 137 -12.75 -17.02 -10.27
C TRP A 137 -13.03 -16.36 -8.93
N THR A 138 -12.78 -17.06 -7.82
CA THR A 138 -13.07 -16.57 -6.46
C THR A 138 -11.94 -16.85 -5.47
N GLU A 139 -10.69 -16.99 -5.94
CA GLU A 139 -9.56 -17.30 -5.08
C GLU A 139 -9.18 -16.16 -4.15
N TYR A 140 -9.41 -14.92 -4.55
CA TYR A 140 -9.07 -13.72 -3.77
C TYR A 140 -7.63 -13.73 -3.27
N TYR A 141 -6.67 -13.69 -4.17
CA TYR A 141 -5.25 -13.70 -3.86
C TYR A 141 -4.81 -12.44 -3.11
N ALA A 142 -4.35 -12.62 -1.85
CA ALA A 142 -3.57 -11.62 -1.13
C ALA A 142 -2.14 -11.57 -1.67
N ILE A 143 -1.62 -12.72 -2.14
CA ILE A 143 -0.34 -12.87 -2.83
C ILE A 143 -0.57 -13.76 -4.04
N TYR A 144 -0.35 -13.24 -5.25
CA TYR A 144 -0.50 -14.03 -6.46
C TYR A 144 0.78 -14.82 -6.77
N PRO A 145 0.69 -16.14 -7.04
CA PRO A 145 1.84 -16.92 -7.44
C PRO A 145 2.13 -16.72 -8.95
N SER A 146 3.08 -15.87 -9.28
CA SER A 146 3.54 -15.66 -10.66
C SER A 146 4.37 -16.87 -11.12
N GLY A 147 4.23 -17.39 -12.32
CA GLY A 147 4.86 -18.65 -12.76
C GLY A 147 6.37 -18.73 -12.48
N GLY A 148 6.78 -19.72 -11.69
CA GLY A 148 8.17 -19.88 -11.25
C GLY A 148 9.12 -20.27 -12.37
N GLU A 149 8.71 -21.15 -13.29
CA GLU A 149 9.56 -21.56 -14.43
C GLU A 149 9.93 -20.36 -15.33
N LEU A 150 9.00 -19.42 -15.51
CA LEU A 150 9.25 -18.21 -16.30
C LEU A 150 10.31 -17.30 -15.66
N LEU A 151 10.35 -17.25 -14.32
CA LEU A 151 11.21 -16.34 -13.58
C LEU A 151 12.56 -17.00 -13.20
N TYR A 152 12.57 -18.27 -12.88
CA TYR A 152 13.71 -18.95 -12.26
C TYR A 152 14.18 -20.19 -13.04
N GLY A 153 13.44 -20.60 -14.09
CA GLY A 153 13.75 -21.80 -14.88
C GLY A 153 12.97 -23.06 -14.46
N ALA A 154 13.19 -24.15 -15.18
CA ALA A 154 12.48 -25.41 -14.95
C ALA A 154 12.70 -25.97 -13.54
N GLY A 155 11.65 -26.53 -12.95
CA GLY A 155 11.68 -27.10 -11.60
C GLY A 155 11.54 -26.05 -10.48
N HIS A 156 11.22 -24.79 -10.81
CA HIS A 156 10.97 -23.72 -9.88
C HIS A 156 9.49 -23.31 -9.90
N ALA A 157 8.92 -23.06 -8.73
CA ALA A 157 7.57 -22.52 -8.59
C ALA A 157 7.57 -21.30 -7.64
N THR A 158 6.58 -20.45 -7.78
CA THR A 158 6.30 -19.39 -6.79
C THR A 158 5.11 -19.77 -5.96
N CYS A 159 5.11 -19.38 -4.66
CA CYS A 159 3.96 -19.56 -3.80
C CYS A 159 3.04 -18.33 -3.83
N GLY A 160 1.75 -18.57 -3.62
CA GLY A 160 0.72 -17.54 -3.44
C GLY A 160 -0.18 -17.86 -2.25
N LEU A 161 -0.92 -16.86 -1.81
CA LEU A 161 -1.80 -16.93 -0.67
C LEU A 161 -3.16 -16.33 -1.02
N ALA A 162 -4.20 -17.14 -0.98
CA ALA A 162 -5.59 -16.70 -1.06
C ALA A 162 -6.17 -16.62 0.36
N VAL A 163 -6.95 -15.57 0.66
CA VAL A 163 -7.52 -15.34 1.98
C VAL A 163 -8.97 -14.90 1.86
N GLY A 164 -9.84 -15.53 2.65
CA GLY A 164 -11.24 -15.17 2.79
C GLY A 164 -11.70 -15.21 4.25
N ARG A 165 -12.95 -14.78 4.52
CA ARG A 165 -13.55 -14.88 5.84
C ARG A 165 -13.64 -16.32 6.34
N ASN A 166 -13.69 -17.28 5.43
CA ASN A 166 -13.80 -18.71 5.68
C ASN A 166 -12.44 -19.39 5.90
N GLY A 167 -11.31 -18.74 5.57
CA GLY A 167 -9.99 -19.33 5.78
C GLY A 167 -8.92 -18.88 4.81
N VAL A 168 -7.90 -19.73 4.64
CA VAL A 168 -6.67 -19.44 3.90
C VAL A 168 -6.32 -20.61 2.98
N ALA A 169 -5.86 -20.34 1.77
CA ALA A 169 -5.33 -21.33 0.86
C ALA A 169 -3.97 -20.96 0.28
N VAL A 170 -3.08 -21.94 0.18
CA VAL A 170 -1.75 -21.79 -0.44
C VAL A 170 -1.81 -22.38 -1.84
N TRP A 171 -1.26 -21.65 -2.78
CA TRP A 171 -1.16 -22.00 -4.18
C TRP A 171 0.29 -21.96 -4.62
N GLU A 172 0.68 -22.85 -5.51
CA GLU A 172 2.01 -22.85 -6.12
C GLU A 172 1.87 -22.78 -7.64
N ASN A 173 2.75 -22.06 -8.30
CA ASN A 173 2.71 -21.88 -9.75
C ASN A 173 4.09 -22.12 -10.37
N GLU A 174 4.23 -23.23 -11.07
CA GLU A 174 5.42 -23.56 -11.86
C GLU A 174 5.31 -22.96 -13.28
N LYS A 175 4.27 -23.34 -14.02
CA LYS A 175 4.16 -23.15 -15.49
C LYS A 175 3.14 -22.12 -15.95
N GLY A 176 2.79 -21.18 -15.08
CA GLY A 176 1.87 -20.10 -15.42
C GLY A 176 0.41 -20.36 -15.05
N TYR A 177 0.11 -21.48 -14.40
CA TYR A 177 -1.19 -21.80 -13.81
C TYR A 177 -1.00 -22.13 -12.32
N PRO A 178 -1.64 -21.38 -11.39
CA PRO A 178 -1.61 -21.73 -9.98
C PRO A 178 -2.21 -23.11 -9.73
N GLU A 179 -1.51 -23.94 -8.99
CA GLU A 179 -1.97 -25.23 -8.51
C GLU A 179 -2.27 -25.14 -7.01
N PHE A 180 -3.39 -25.73 -6.60
CA PHE A 180 -3.77 -25.76 -5.19
C PHE A 180 -2.81 -26.66 -4.39
N LYS A 181 -2.20 -26.10 -3.36
CA LYS A 181 -1.28 -26.83 -2.47
C LYS A 181 -1.95 -27.29 -1.19
N MET A 182 -2.63 -26.38 -0.51
CA MET A 182 -3.36 -26.67 0.72
C MET A 182 -4.37 -25.56 1.06
N GLY A 183 -5.43 -25.92 1.77
CA GLY A 183 -6.41 -24.99 2.33
C GLY A 183 -6.70 -25.29 3.78
N VAL A 184 -7.07 -24.25 4.50
CA VAL A 184 -7.45 -24.30 5.91
C VAL A 184 -8.77 -23.57 6.09
N GLU A 185 -9.79 -24.29 6.47
CA GLU A 185 -11.07 -23.74 6.88
C GLU A 185 -10.96 -23.28 8.35
N LYS A 186 -10.77 -21.99 8.53
CA LYS A 186 -10.78 -21.33 9.85
C LYS A 186 -11.35 -19.93 9.68
N PRO A 187 -12.48 -19.61 10.34
CA PRO A 187 -13.09 -18.30 10.23
C PRO A 187 -12.12 -17.17 10.61
N ILE A 188 -12.04 -16.17 9.75
CA ILE A 188 -11.23 -14.95 9.94
C ILE A 188 -12.20 -13.79 10.11
N SER A 189 -12.19 -13.16 11.28
CA SER A 189 -13.02 -12.01 11.59
C SER A 189 -12.17 -10.84 12.07
N GLY A 190 -12.45 -9.65 11.51
CA GLY A 190 -11.64 -8.47 11.83
C GLY A 190 -10.21 -8.58 11.33
N TRP A 191 -9.31 -7.76 11.89
CA TRP A 191 -7.89 -7.83 11.58
C TRP A 191 -7.28 -9.11 12.16
N SER A 192 -6.67 -9.89 11.32
CA SER A 192 -6.01 -11.15 11.67
C SER A 192 -4.64 -11.23 11.02
N HIS A 193 -3.69 -11.76 11.77
CA HIS A 193 -2.33 -11.97 11.28
C HIS A 193 -2.23 -13.33 10.60
N ILE A 194 -1.72 -13.33 9.37
CA ILE A 194 -1.40 -14.54 8.63
C ILE A 194 0.12 -14.61 8.45
N CYS A 195 0.70 -15.75 8.76
CA CYS A 195 2.09 -16.02 8.41
C CYS A 195 2.19 -17.34 7.63
N LEU A 196 2.69 -17.24 6.40
CA LEU A 196 3.04 -18.38 5.57
C LEU A 196 4.54 -18.63 5.72
N VAL A 197 4.90 -19.80 6.22
CA VAL A 197 6.30 -20.20 6.44
C VAL A 197 6.60 -21.38 5.52
N TYR A 198 7.59 -21.25 4.66
CA TYR A 198 8.18 -22.40 3.98
C TYR A 198 9.40 -22.88 4.75
N ARG A 199 9.42 -24.16 5.07
CA ARG A 199 10.52 -24.83 5.77
C ARG A 199 10.95 -26.03 4.93
N GLU A 200 12.17 -26.00 4.42
CA GLU A 200 12.69 -27.01 3.49
C GLU A 200 11.74 -27.27 2.30
N GLY A 201 11.06 -26.24 1.78
CA GLY A 201 10.08 -26.32 0.71
C GLY A 201 8.70 -26.85 1.13
N ALA A 202 8.43 -27.01 2.43
CA ALA A 202 7.14 -27.41 2.98
C ALA A 202 6.37 -26.17 3.51
N PRO A 203 5.13 -25.90 3.08
CA PRO A 203 4.34 -24.78 3.56
C PRO A 203 3.72 -25.06 4.93
N HIS A 204 3.79 -24.07 5.82
CA HIS A 204 3.13 -24.00 7.12
C HIS A 204 2.31 -22.72 7.23
N ILE A 205 1.08 -22.82 7.70
CA ILE A 205 0.17 -21.68 7.91
C ILE A 205 0.04 -21.42 9.40
N TYR A 206 0.21 -20.14 9.77
CA TYR A 206 -0.08 -19.59 11.08
C TYR A 206 -1.17 -18.52 10.95
N ILE A 207 -2.14 -18.57 11.87
CA ILE A 207 -3.20 -17.56 11.99
C ILE A 207 -3.17 -17.03 13.41
N ASN A 208 -2.99 -15.72 13.57
CA ASN A 208 -2.87 -15.05 14.88
C ASN A 208 -1.84 -15.71 15.82
N GLY A 209 -0.71 -16.16 15.26
CA GLY A 209 0.39 -16.77 15.99
C GLY A 209 0.23 -18.27 16.27
N GLU A 210 -0.94 -18.84 16.03
CA GLU A 210 -1.20 -20.26 16.18
C GLU A 210 -0.82 -21.01 14.89
N HIS A 211 -0.02 -22.08 15.01
CA HIS A 211 0.27 -22.98 13.89
C HIS A 211 -0.96 -23.82 13.59
N ILE A 212 -1.55 -23.62 12.41
CA ILE A 212 -2.84 -24.23 12.06
C ILE A 212 -2.66 -25.48 11.24
N ALA A 213 -1.79 -25.45 10.24
CA ALA A 213 -1.61 -26.57 9.32
C ALA A 213 -0.26 -26.51 8.61
N TYR A 214 0.14 -27.65 8.09
CA TYR A 214 1.28 -27.78 7.18
C TYR A 214 0.99 -28.83 6.12
N LYS A 215 1.76 -28.81 5.03
CA LYS A 215 1.71 -29.81 3.96
C LYS A 215 3.13 -30.33 3.71
N THR A 216 3.22 -31.49 3.06
CA THR A 216 4.48 -32.07 2.65
C THR A 216 5.23 -31.14 1.68
N LYS A 217 6.56 -31.27 1.69
CA LYS A 217 7.46 -30.58 0.78
C LYS A 217 6.97 -30.65 -0.67
N SER A 218 7.12 -29.55 -1.40
CA SER A 218 6.87 -29.48 -2.83
C SER A 218 7.97 -30.17 -3.62
N LEU A 219 7.64 -30.63 -4.81
CA LEU A 219 8.62 -31.24 -5.72
C LEU A 219 9.53 -30.20 -6.36
N GLN A 220 9.00 -28.98 -6.52
CA GLN A 220 9.71 -27.82 -7.07
C GLN A 220 10.48 -27.08 -5.99
N THR A 221 11.48 -26.32 -6.40
CA THR A 221 12.08 -25.27 -5.58
C THR A 221 11.11 -24.10 -5.47
N ILE A 222 10.72 -23.73 -4.26
CA ILE A 222 9.68 -22.72 -4.02
C ILE A 222 10.30 -21.37 -3.73
N HIS A 223 9.81 -20.36 -4.46
CA HIS A 223 10.11 -18.95 -4.26
C HIS A 223 8.90 -18.19 -3.74
N PRO A 224 9.08 -17.09 -3.00
CA PRO A 224 7.98 -16.23 -2.61
C PRO A 224 7.33 -15.57 -3.83
N GLY A 225 6.01 -15.60 -3.91
CA GLY A 225 5.22 -14.88 -4.90
C GLY A 225 5.06 -13.43 -4.48
N LEU A 226 6.02 -12.57 -4.80
CA LEU A 226 6.02 -11.18 -4.36
C LEU A 226 5.51 -10.21 -5.42
N ASN A 227 5.08 -10.70 -6.57
CA ASN A 227 4.54 -9.84 -7.61
C ASN A 227 3.09 -9.49 -7.31
N PHE A 228 2.89 -8.50 -6.40
CA PHE A 228 1.56 -8.03 -5.97
C PHE A 228 0.81 -7.25 -7.06
N THR A 229 1.45 -6.94 -8.19
CA THR A 229 0.97 -5.93 -9.13
C THR A 229 0.39 -6.49 -10.41
N THR A 230 0.69 -7.73 -10.79
CA THR A 230 0.22 -8.31 -12.03
C THR A 230 -0.57 -9.57 -11.77
N LEU A 231 -1.88 -9.41 -11.56
CA LEU A 231 -2.79 -10.55 -11.73
C LEU A 231 -2.88 -10.89 -13.20
N LYS A 232 -2.84 -12.18 -13.49
CA LYS A 232 -3.18 -12.68 -14.80
C LYS A 232 -4.65 -12.34 -15.10
N GLU A 233 -4.97 -12.01 -16.33
CA GLU A 233 -6.35 -11.78 -16.76
C GLU A 233 -7.27 -12.90 -16.26
N GLY A 234 -8.32 -12.55 -15.52
CA GLY A 234 -9.25 -13.50 -14.91
C GLY A 234 -8.98 -13.93 -13.47
N ALA A 235 -7.85 -13.56 -12.85
CA ALA A 235 -7.64 -13.80 -11.42
C ALA A 235 -8.35 -12.77 -10.55
N SER A 236 -8.84 -13.18 -9.38
CA SER A 236 -9.55 -12.29 -8.44
C SER A 236 -8.60 -11.74 -7.39
N TYR A 237 -8.63 -10.42 -7.23
CA TYR A 237 -7.91 -9.75 -6.16
C TYR A 237 -8.50 -10.07 -4.80
N TYR A 238 -7.65 -10.00 -3.77
CA TYR A 238 -8.09 -10.03 -2.39
C TYR A 238 -9.17 -8.96 -2.14
N ASN A 239 -10.28 -9.38 -1.54
CA ASN A 239 -11.37 -8.49 -1.20
C ASN A 239 -11.39 -8.23 0.31
N GLY A 240 -10.97 -7.03 0.71
CA GLY A 240 -10.85 -6.59 2.09
C GLY A 240 -9.67 -5.64 2.30
N ASP A 241 -9.39 -5.34 3.55
CA ASP A 241 -8.22 -4.56 3.95
C ASP A 241 -7.03 -5.49 4.22
N MET A 242 -5.82 -5.10 3.82
CA MET A 242 -4.59 -5.85 4.12
C MET A 242 -3.39 -4.92 4.31
N SER A 243 -2.43 -5.37 5.12
CA SER A 243 -1.14 -4.71 5.21
C SER A 243 -0.27 -5.03 4.00
N VAL A 244 0.80 -4.28 3.80
CA VAL A 244 1.88 -4.71 2.90
C VAL A 244 2.47 -6.00 3.47
N PRO A 245 2.57 -7.08 2.67
CA PRO A 245 3.24 -8.29 3.10
C PRO A 245 4.74 -8.07 3.35
N VAL A 246 5.25 -8.66 4.43
CA VAL A 246 6.66 -8.59 4.79
C VAL A 246 7.31 -9.94 4.54
N LEU A 247 8.36 -9.96 3.72
CA LEU A 247 9.16 -11.15 3.47
C LEU A 247 10.36 -11.21 4.43
N PHE A 248 10.52 -12.37 5.04
CA PHE A 248 11.71 -12.75 5.80
C PHE A 248 12.46 -13.84 5.02
N SER A 249 13.73 -13.60 4.70
CA SER A 249 14.62 -14.59 4.04
C SER A 249 15.10 -15.68 5.00
N LYS A 250 14.24 -16.10 5.92
CA LYS A 250 14.46 -17.14 6.92
C LYS A 250 13.14 -17.75 7.37
N VAL A 251 13.22 -18.94 7.93
CA VAL A 251 12.13 -19.59 8.65
C VAL A 251 11.94 -18.88 9.99
N LEU A 252 10.79 -18.24 10.19
CA LEU A 252 10.42 -17.68 11.49
C LEU A 252 10.05 -18.79 12.47
N SER A 253 10.53 -18.66 13.70
CA SER A 253 10.11 -19.49 14.84
C SER A 253 8.74 -19.08 15.35
N ASP A 254 8.05 -19.97 16.07
CA ASP A 254 6.75 -19.71 16.70
C ASP A 254 6.83 -18.49 17.65
N LYS A 255 7.97 -18.31 18.32
CA LYS A 255 8.23 -17.15 19.19
C LYS A 255 8.28 -15.84 18.40
N GLU A 256 8.99 -15.83 17.27
CA GLU A 256 9.08 -14.64 16.42
C GLU A 256 7.72 -14.28 15.80
N ILE A 257 6.95 -15.28 15.35
CA ILE A 257 5.59 -15.09 14.86
C ILE A 257 4.68 -14.54 15.96
N SER A 258 4.76 -15.09 17.17
CA SER A 258 4.00 -14.58 18.32
C SER A 258 4.37 -13.13 18.66
N GLN A 259 5.63 -12.74 18.51
CA GLN A 259 6.06 -11.34 18.71
C GLN A 259 5.47 -10.40 17.65
N LEU A 260 5.38 -10.84 16.39
CA LEU A 260 4.72 -10.06 15.34
C LEU A 260 3.24 -9.84 15.66
N VAL A 261 2.56 -10.89 16.16
CA VAL A 261 1.16 -10.77 16.58
C VAL A 261 1.01 -9.85 17.80
N ALA A 262 1.88 -9.97 18.80
CA ALA A 262 1.84 -9.15 20.01
C ALA A 262 2.08 -7.66 19.72
N LYS A 263 2.88 -7.35 18.71
CA LYS A 263 3.07 -5.97 18.22
C LYS A 263 1.76 -5.37 17.70
N GLY A 264 0.82 -6.22 17.27
CA GLY A 264 -0.46 -5.81 16.72
C GLY A 264 -0.36 -5.27 15.30
N TYR A 265 -1.52 -5.12 14.65
CA TYR A 265 -1.63 -4.38 13.42
C TYR A 265 -1.72 -2.89 13.75
N THR A 266 -0.66 -2.18 13.55
CA THR A 266 -0.70 -0.73 13.41
C THR A 266 -0.89 -0.44 11.93
N ARG A 267 -2.05 0.05 11.57
CA ARG A 267 -2.28 0.55 10.21
C ARG A 267 -1.31 1.71 10.03
N ASN A 268 -0.25 1.52 9.24
CA ASN A 268 0.68 2.60 8.92
C ASN A 268 0.03 3.74 8.10
N THR A 269 -1.30 3.69 7.90
CA THR A 269 -2.06 4.73 7.22
C THR A 269 -2.30 5.97 8.07
N ASP A 270 -2.06 5.92 9.39
CA ASP A 270 -2.27 7.06 10.29
C ASP A 270 -0.97 7.74 10.72
N GLU A 271 0.19 7.23 10.29
CA GLU A 271 1.48 7.84 10.63
C GLU A 271 2.28 8.22 9.37
N ARG A 272 1.66 9.02 8.49
CA ARG A 272 2.52 9.87 7.67
C ARG A 272 3.32 10.74 8.64
N ILE A 273 4.62 10.49 8.64
CA ILE A 273 5.56 11.24 9.46
C ILE A 273 5.76 12.63 8.86
N LEU A 274 5.80 12.69 7.52
CA LEU A 274 6.04 13.89 6.75
C LEU A 274 5.43 13.76 5.35
N ASP A 275 4.71 14.78 4.91
CA ASP A 275 4.34 14.91 3.50
C ASP A 275 5.43 15.69 2.77
N TRP A 276 6.09 15.05 1.80
CA TRP A 276 7.08 15.72 0.95
C TRP A 276 6.52 16.15 -0.42
N ILE A 277 5.26 15.86 -0.69
CA ILE A 277 4.50 16.53 -1.75
C ILE A 277 3.88 17.79 -1.15
N PRO A 278 4.30 19.00 -1.59
CA PRO A 278 3.75 20.23 -1.03
C PRO A 278 2.25 20.35 -1.27
N TYR A 279 1.52 20.80 -0.27
CA TYR A 279 0.12 21.14 -0.42
C TYR A 279 -0.03 22.46 -1.17
N ALA A 280 -0.77 22.49 -2.25
CA ALA A 280 -0.96 23.65 -3.13
C ALA A 280 0.38 24.27 -3.60
N ASP A 281 0.42 25.55 -3.93
CA ASP A 281 1.64 26.26 -4.37
C ASP A 281 2.54 26.71 -3.20
N THR A 282 2.50 25.99 -2.08
CA THR A 282 3.38 26.25 -0.94
C THR A 282 4.77 25.66 -1.19
N ARG A 283 5.79 26.28 -0.61
CA ARG A 283 7.16 25.73 -0.55
C ARG A 283 7.43 25.08 0.80
N SER A 284 6.43 24.44 1.38
CA SER A 284 6.47 23.89 2.72
C SER A 284 6.16 22.41 2.69
N LEU A 285 6.85 21.65 3.51
CA LEU A 285 6.54 20.26 3.82
C LEU A 285 5.73 20.20 5.11
N LEU A 286 4.86 19.24 5.25
CA LEU A 286 3.98 19.09 6.40
C LEU A 286 4.43 17.91 7.26
N ALA A 287 4.92 18.22 8.47
CA ALA A 287 5.29 17.21 9.46
C ALA A 287 4.09 16.85 10.35
N TRP A 288 3.83 15.56 10.49
CA TRP A 288 2.74 15.00 11.30
C TRP A 288 3.20 14.44 12.65
N SER A 289 4.51 14.36 12.87
CA SER A 289 5.06 13.87 14.14
C SER A 289 6.18 14.75 14.67
N ASP A 290 6.30 14.81 15.99
CA ASP A 290 7.40 15.46 16.67
C ASP A 290 8.72 14.75 16.34
N GLY A 291 9.81 15.50 16.32
CA GLY A 291 11.15 14.97 16.10
C GLY A 291 12.12 15.99 15.52
N ASN A 292 13.36 15.56 15.35
CA ASN A 292 14.41 16.36 14.70
C ASN A 292 14.52 15.93 13.24
N TYR A 293 14.18 16.83 12.33
CA TYR A 293 14.24 16.59 10.89
C TYR A 293 15.52 17.18 10.31
N GLU A 294 16.32 16.35 9.62
CA GLU A 294 17.48 16.78 8.84
C GLU A 294 17.13 16.72 7.35
N PHE A 295 17.32 17.84 6.67
CA PHE A 295 17.14 17.97 5.22
C PHE A 295 18.51 18.12 4.57
N VAL A 296 18.83 17.24 3.63
CA VAL A 296 20.06 17.32 2.83
C VAL A 296 19.71 17.76 1.42
N THR A 297 20.25 18.87 0.98
CA THR A 297 20.00 19.41 -0.35
C THR A 297 20.86 18.74 -1.42
N SER A 298 20.53 18.95 -2.69
CA SER A 298 21.26 18.39 -3.84
C SER A 298 22.72 18.84 -3.93
N ASP A 299 23.05 20.00 -3.36
CA ASP A 299 24.41 20.53 -3.22
C ASP A 299 25.11 20.11 -1.90
N GLY A 300 24.46 19.25 -1.09
CA GLY A 300 25.02 18.66 0.13
C GLY A 300 24.88 19.50 1.38
N ILE A 301 24.17 20.64 1.33
CA ILE A 301 23.92 21.45 2.53
C ILE A 301 22.91 20.74 3.42
N LYS A 302 23.22 20.68 4.73
CA LYS A 302 22.33 20.11 5.75
C LYS A 302 21.61 21.22 6.50
N ARG A 303 20.33 21.00 6.75
CA ARG A 303 19.50 21.88 7.59
C ARG A 303 18.70 21.03 8.55
N GLU A 304 18.64 21.45 9.80
CA GLU A 304 17.87 20.77 10.85
C GLU A 304 16.68 21.62 11.26
N VAL A 305 15.55 20.97 11.48
CA VAL A 305 14.32 21.58 11.98
C VAL A 305 13.77 20.70 13.09
N LYS A 306 13.60 21.26 14.27
CA LYS A 306 12.92 20.60 15.37
C LYS A 306 11.42 20.87 15.28
N VAL A 307 10.62 19.81 15.20
CA VAL A 307 9.16 19.88 15.26
C VAL A 307 8.70 19.42 16.63
N GLU A 308 7.88 20.23 17.29
CA GLU A 308 7.34 19.95 18.63
C GLU A 308 5.85 20.29 18.66
N LYS A 309 5.10 19.55 19.45
CA LYS A 309 3.67 19.74 19.70
C LYS A 309 2.78 19.52 18.47
N THR A 310 3.11 18.55 17.64
CA THR A 310 2.12 18.05 16.67
C THR A 310 0.93 17.51 17.46
N GLY A 311 -0.26 18.01 17.18
CA GLY A 311 -1.46 17.58 17.88
C GLY A 311 -1.78 16.12 17.60
N SER A 312 -2.36 15.41 18.57
CA SER A 312 -2.88 14.07 18.31
C SER A 312 -4.09 14.14 17.35
N PRO A 313 -4.22 13.20 16.40
CA PRO A 313 -5.39 13.14 15.54
C PRO A 313 -6.68 13.07 16.34
N VAL A 314 -7.69 13.85 15.94
CA VAL A 314 -9.00 13.84 16.56
C VAL A 314 -9.97 13.08 15.68
N MET A 315 -10.55 12.01 16.23
CA MET A 315 -11.56 11.24 15.52
C MET A 315 -12.90 11.99 15.47
N ILE A 316 -13.38 12.29 14.27
CA ILE A 316 -14.69 12.90 14.07
C ILE A 316 -15.75 11.79 14.00
N ASN A 317 -16.26 11.37 15.17
CA ASN A 317 -17.26 10.32 15.32
C ASN A 317 -18.70 10.87 15.34
N GLN A 318 -18.94 12.01 14.73
CA GLN A 318 -20.24 12.65 14.71
C GLN A 318 -21.11 12.12 13.57
N LYS A 319 -22.42 12.38 13.69
CA LYS A 319 -23.39 12.10 12.64
C LYS A 319 -23.17 13.02 11.45
N TRP A 320 -23.17 12.45 10.25
CA TRP A 320 -22.99 13.18 8.99
C TRP A 320 -24.33 13.36 8.28
N GLU A 321 -24.60 14.57 7.82
CA GLU A 321 -25.66 14.84 6.84
C GLU A 321 -25.01 14.81 5.45
N VAL A 322 -25.56 14.00 4.56
CA VAL A 322 -25.11 13.94 3.16
C VAL A 322 -26.25 14.45 2.28
N SER A 323 -25.96 15.48 1.49
CA SER A 323 -26.94 16.09 0.59
C SER A 323 -26.58 15.81 -0.87
N PHE A 324 -27.60 15.55 -1.67
CA PHE A 324 -27.48 15.28 -3.10
C PHE A 324 -28.28 16.30 -3.92
N PRO A 325 -27.82 16.65 -5.12
CA PRO A 325 -28.61 17.49 -6.05
C PRO A 325 -29.91 16.82 -6.40
N LYS A 326 -30.99 17.65 -6.55
CA LYS A 326 -32.30 17.18 -6.93
C LYS A 326 -32.32 16.55 -8.32
N GLY A 327 -33.14 15.52 -8.49
CA GLY A 327 -33.42 14.94 -9.80
C GLY A 327 -32.37 13.98 -10.36
N LEU A 328 -31.38 13.58 -9.55
CA LEU A 328 -30.31 12.65 -9.94
C LEU A 328 -30.48 11.23 -9.34
N GLY A 329 -31.68 10.87 -8.89
CA GLY A 329 -32.01 9.52 -8.45
C GLY A 329 -31.79 9.25 -6.95
N ALA A 330 -30.91 9.98 -6.28
CA ALA A 330 -30.70 9.87 -4.83
C ALA A 330 -31.73 10.75 -4.07
N PRO A 331 -32.07 10.41 -2.81
CA PRO A 331 -32.81 11.29 -1.90
C PRO A 331 -32.06 12.61 -1.73
N GLU A 332 -32.81 13.73 -1.48
CA GLU A 332 -32.16 15.04 -1.30
C GLU A 332 -31.18 15.04 -0.13
N LYS A 333 -31.41 14.25 0.91
CA LYS A 333 -30.58 14.12 2.10
C LYS A 333 -30.65 12.73 2.70
N ILE A 334 -29.53 12.28 3.20
CA ILE A 334 -29.40 11.09 4.07
C ILE A 334 -28.59 11.43 5.30
N SER A 335 -28.62 10.55 6.28
CA SER A 335 -27.83 10.68 7.49
C SER A 335 -27.00 9.43 7.72
N LEU A 336 -25.70 9.61 7.92
CA LEU A 336 -24.77 8.54 8.20
C LEU A 336 -24.21 8.68 9.62
N THR A 337 -24.24 7.59 10.39
CA THR A 337 -23.60 7.52 11.71
C THR A 337 -22.10 7.27 11.60
N LYS A 338 -21.63 6.76 10.46
CA LYS A 338 -20.25 6.50 10.12
C LYS A 338 -20.07 6.70 8.62
N LEU A 339 -18.96 7.28 8.20
CA LEU A 339 -18.61 7.38 6.79
C LEU A 339 -18.27 6.00 6.23
N PHE A 340 -18.81 5.72 5.06
CA PHE A 340 -18.49 4.56 4.23
C PHE A 340 -18.72 4.92 2.76
N SER A 341 -18.20 4.13 1.86
CA SER A 341 -18.35 4.37 0.43
C SER A 341 -19.83 4.18 0.02
N LEU A 342 -20.40 5.16 -0.68
CA LEU A 342 -21.83 5.19 -1.05
C LEU A 342 -22.29 3.96 -1.84
N HIS A 343 -21.39 3.27 -2.56
CA HIS A 343 -21.72 2.03 -3.27
C HIS A 343 -22.17 0.88 -2.35
N ARG A 344 -21.96 1.00 -1.03
CA ARG A 344 -22.39 0.05 0.00
C ARG A 344 -23.72 0.45 0.66
N HIS A 345 -24.33 1.56 0.23
CA HIS A 345 -25.59 2.01 0.79
C HIS A 345 -26.75 1.11 0.33
N GLU A 346 -27.76 0.93 1.20
CA GLU A 346 -28.92 0.07 0.91
C GLU A 346 -29.87 0.70 -0.14
N ASP A 347 -29.99 2.04 -0.13
CA ASP A 347 -30.76 2.77 -1.12
C ASP A 347 -30.04 2.80 -2.47
N GLU A 348 -30.70 2.29 -3.51
CA GLU A 348 -30.11 2.17 -4.85
C GLU A 348 -29.79 3.53 -5.49
N GLY A 349 -30.59 4.57 -5.21
CA GLY A 349 -30.32 5.92 -5.69
C GLY A 349 -29.04 6.51 -5.10
N VAL A 350 -28.73 6.17 -3.85
CA VAL A 350 -27.46 6.54 -3.19
C VAL A 350 -26.32 5.67 -3.69
N LYS A 351 -26.54 4.36 -3.77
CA LYS A 351 -25.56 3.36 -4.18
C LYS A 351 -24.96 3.64 -5.57
N TYR A 352 -25.81 4.03 -6.50
CA TYR A 352 -25.42 4.29 -7.90
C TYR A 352 -25.38 5.79 -8.22
N PHE A 353 -25.36 6.64 -7.20
CA PHE A 353 -25.30 8.09 -7.41
C PHE A 353 -24.03 8.48 -8.18
N SER A 354 -24.22 9.27 -9.24
CA SER A 354 -23.14 9.88 -10.01
C SER A 354 -23.31 11.39 -9.99
N GLY A 355 -22.39 12.07 -9.34
CA GLY A 355 -22.42 13.52 -9.17
C GLY A 355 -21.71 13.97 -7.90
N THR A 356 -21.91 15.21 -7.51
CA THR A 356 -21.32 15.77 -6.29
C THR A 356 -22.24 15.57 -5.09
N ALA A 357 -21.79 14.82 -4.08
CA ALA A 357 -22.44 14.70 -2.78
C ALA A 357 -21.76 15.63 -1.77
N THR A 358 -22.55 16.38 -0.99
CA THR A 358 -22.04 17.29 0.03
C THR A 358 -22.19 16.66 1.41
N TYR A 359 -21.08 16.44 2.11
CA TYR A 359 -21.02 15.90 3.46
C TYR A 359 -20.91 17.06 4.47
N LYS A 360 -21.74 17.04 5.49
CA LYS A 360 -21.74 18.07 6.56
C LYS A 360 -21.82 17.41 7.92
N THR A 361 -20.93 17.83 8.81
CA THR A 361 -20.95 17.45 10.22
C THR A 361 -20.55 18.64 11.08
N ASN A 362 -20.92 18.61 12.37
CA ASN A 362 -20.50 19.58 13.35
C ASN A 362 -19.59 18.88 14.36
N PHE A 363 -18.42 19.44 14.62
CA PHE A 363 -17.53 18.95 15.66
C PHE A 363 -17.04 20.15 16.51
N CYS A 364 -16.73 19.88 17.76
CA CYS A 364 -16.22 20.89 18.67
C CYS A 364 -14.70 20.68 18.79
N LEU A 365 -13.94 21.72 18.49
CA LEU A 365 -12.50 21.78 18.82
C LEU A 365 -12.38 22.22 20.26
N LEU A 366 -11.98 21.32 21.16
CA LEU A 366 -11.84 21.60 22.59
C LEU A 366 -10.64 22.47 22.93
N TYR A 367 -9.73 22.70 21.97
CA TYR A 367 -8.59 23.61 22.11
C TYR A 367 -8.26 24.29 20.78
N THR A 368 -8.73 25.49 20.60
CA THR A 368 -7.92 26.48 19.89
C THR A 368 -7.00 27.07 20.98
N SER A 369 -5.71 26.80 20.90
CA SER A 369 -4.75 27.63 21.61
C SER A 369 -5.00 29.05 21.13
N ASP A 370 -5.31 29.94 22.05
CA ASP A 370 -5.56 31.33 21.82
C ASP A 370 -4.25 31.98 21.32
N ALA A 371 -4.03 31.90 20.01
CA ALA A 371 -2.91 32.57 19.33
C ALA A 371 -3.29 34.01 18.94
N ALA A 372 -4.41 34.53 19.44
CA ALA A 372 -4.94 35.85 19.09
C ALA A 372 -4.73 36.95 20.16
N ASP A 373 -4.16 36.63 21.31
CA ASP A 373 -4.05 37.58 22.40
C ASP A 373 -2.60 38.08 22.73
N GLU A 374 -1.64 37.89 21.80
CA GLU A 374 -0.34 38.56 21.95
C GLU A 374 0.01 39.35 20.68
N LEU A 375 -0.56 40.55 20.58
CA LEU A 375 -0.03 41.69 19.84
C LEU A 375 0.10 42.89 20.79
#